data_2ada5679006a0c7eace516ff9b992f26
#
_entry.id   2ada5679006a0c7eace516ff9b992f26
#
_cell.length_a   1.000
_cell.length_b   1.000
_cell.length_c   1.000
_cell.angle_alpha   90.00
_cell.angle_beta   90.00
_cell.angle_gamma   90.00
#
_symmetry.space_group_name_H-M   'P 1'
#
loop_
_entity.id
_entity.type
_entity.pdbx_description
1 polymer ?
#
loop_
_entity_poly.entity_id
_entity_poly.type
_entity_poly.pdbx_seq_one_letter_code
_entity_poly.pdbx_strand_id
1 'polypeptide(L)'
;MLVDTLGLLLHAIVHPANIQDRDGGILLLATLGERFPLLAKLFADGAYQGPQFRQALTQVRAHLKTEIVTRSDQQKGFVALPKRWLVERTLAWLNRCRRLTKDFENRIRYATAFVFLASIRLMVRKLCNPS
;
A
#
# COMPACT_ATOMS: atom_id res chain seq x y z
N MET A 1 0.67 -0.09 3.09
CA MET A 1 -0.50 0.59 2.47
C MET A 1 -0.94 -0.12 1.21
N LEU A 2 -2.21 -0.01 0.86
CA LEU A 2 -2.82 -0.49 -0.38
C LEU A 2 -3.35 0.71 -1.16
N VAL A 3 -3.01 0.81 -2.44
CA VAL A 3 -3.44 1.87 -3.35
C VAL A 3 -4.11 1.28 -4.59
N ASP A 4 -4.99 2.05 -5.21
CA ASP A 4 -5.60 1.70 -6.49
C ASP A 4 -4.64 1.97 -7.67
N THR A 5 -5.10 1.73 -8.89
CA THR A 5 -4.34 1.97 -10.13
C THR A 5 -4.08 3.45 -10.43
N LEU A 6 -4.74 4.36 -9.74
CA LEU A 6 -4.52 5.81 -9.80
C LEU A 6 -3.59 6.31 -8.68
N GLY A 7 -3.18 5.42 -7.77
CA GLY A 7 -2.38 5.76 -6.59
C GLY A 7 -3.21 6.38 -5.46
N LEU A 8 -4.52 6.18 -5.45
CA LEU A 8 -5.37 6.61 -4.34
C LEU A 8 -5.36 5.56 -3.25
N LEU A 9 -5.30 6.00 -2.00
CA LEU A 9 -5.26 5.12 -0.85
C LEU A 9 -6.58 4.37 -0.68
N LEU A 10 -6.54 3.04 -0.75
CA LEU A 10 -7.66 2.16 -0.43
C LEU A 10 -7.66 1.80 1.06
N HIS A 11 -6.49 1.44 1.60
CA HIS A 11 -6.32 1.08 2.99
C HIS A 11 -4.89 1.26 3.47
N ALA A 12 -4.72 1.55 4.75
CA ALA A 12 -3.42 1.63 5.40
C ALA A 12 -3.53 1.12 6.84
N ILE A 13 -2.45 0.52 7.30
CA ILE A 13 -2.19 0.26 8.71
C ILE A 13 -0.84 0.87 9.08
N VAL A 14 -0.69 1.21 10.34
CA VAL A 14 0.58 1.58 10.95
C VAL A 14 0.91 0.49 11.96
N HIS A 15 2.11 -0.03 11.92
CA HIS A 15 2.60 -1.07 12.83
C HIS A 15 4.03 -0.74 13.27
N PRO A 16 4.51 -1.31 14.38
CA PRO A 16 5.90 -1.17 14.82
C PRO A 16 6.90 -1.65 13.75
N ALA A 17 8.07 -1.03 13.70
CA ALA A 17 9.09 -1.30 12.69
C ALA A 17 9.71 -2.72 12.78
N ASN A 18 9.49 -3.45 13.86
CA ASN A 18 9.93 -4.84 14.02
C ASN A 18 9.06 -5.87 13.28
N ILE A 19 7.89 -5.46 12.77
CA ILE A 19 7.04 -6.32 11.93
C ILE A 19 7.56 -6.29 10.50
N GLN A 20 7.83 -7.47 9.93
CA GLN A 20 8.29 -7.59 8.56
C GLN A 20 7.20 -7.13 7.57
N ASP A 21 7.61 -6.58 6.43
CA ASP A 21 6.70 -6.08 5.39
C ASP A 21 5.69 -7.12 4.94
N ARG A 22 6.11 -8.37 4.83
CA ARG A 22 5.27 -9.51 4.44
C ARG A 22 4.13 -9.74 5.44
N ASP A 23 4.44 -9.74 6.73
CA ASP A 23 3.47 -9.95 7.80
C ASP A 23 2.54 -8.73 7.92
N GLY A 24 3.10 -7.53 7.80
CA GLY A 24 2.34 -6.28 7.70
C GLY A 24 1.40 -6.28 6.49
N GLY A 25 1.81 -6.83 5.35
CA GLY A 25 0.97 -6.98 4.17
C GLY A 25 -0.24 -7.89 4.39
N ILE A 26 -0.04 -9.02 5.04
CA ILE A 26 -1.14 -9.94 5.41
C ILE A 26 -2.10 -9.28 6.41
N LEU A 27 -1.56 -8.63 7.44
CA LEU A 27 -2.36 -7.90 8.42
C LEU A 27 -3.18 -6.79 7.75
N LEU A 28 -2.59 -6.04 6.81
CA LEU A 28 -3.29 -5.03 6.02
C LEU A 28 -4.48 -5.63 5.28
N LEU A 29 -4.30 -6.76 4.61
CA LEU A 29 -5.35 -7.42 3.83
C LEU A 29 -6.42 -8.04 4.73
N ALA A 30 -6.05 -8.57 5.89
CA ALA A 30 -6.99 -9.07 6.89
C ALA A 30 -7.88 -7.96 7.45
N THR A 31 -7.31 -6.80 7.77
CA THR A 31 -8.06 -5.64 8.29
C THR A 31 -8.87 -4.90 7.23
N LEU A 32 -8.63 -5.17 5.95
CA LEU A 32 -9.42 -4.64 4.85
C LEU A 32 -10.88 -5.13 4.89
N GLY A 33 -11.12 -6.36 5.39
CA GLY A 33 -12.44 -6.98 5.45
C GLY A 33 -13.09 -7.07 4.07
N GLU A 34 -14.40 -6.91 4.01
CA GLU A 34 -15.18 -6.97 2.76
C GLU A 34 -15.38 -5.61 2.07
N ARG A 35 -14.65 -4.58 2.49
CA ARG A 35 -14.82 -3.21 1.96
C ARG A 35 -14.65 -3.09 0.45
N PHE A 36 -13.87 -3.98 -0.16
CA PHE A 36 -13.62 -3.99 -1.59
C PHE A 36 -13.86 -5.39 -2.16
N PRO A 37 -15.11 -5.79 -2.33
CA PRO A 37 -15.46 -7.15 -2.79
C PRO A 37 -14.98 -7.44 -4.22
N LEU A 38 -14.86 -6.40 -5.04
CA LEU A 38 -14.40 -6.50 -6.43
C LEU A 38 -12.86 -6.48 -6.59
N LEU A 39 -12.12 -6.45 -5.48
CA LEU A 39 -10.65 -6.51 -5.53
C LEU A 39 -10.21 -7.91 -6.00
N ALA A 40 -9.88 -8.03 -7.27
CA ALA A 40 -9.56 -9.30 -7.93
C ALA A 40 -8.05 -9.55 -8.05
N LYS A 41 -7.23 -8.49 -8.12
CA LYS A 41 -5.80 -8.59 -8.38
C LYS A 41 -4.99 -7.63 -7.53
N LEU A 42 -3.90 -8.15 -6.97
CA LEU A 42 -2.93 -7.42 -6.17
C LEU A 42 -1.57 -7.44 -6.87
N PHE A 43 -0.97 -6.27 -7.02
CA PHE A 43 0.43 -6.14 -7.44
C PHE A 43 1.29 -5.87 -6.21
N ALA A 44 2.33 -6.66 -6.02
CA ALA A 44 3.26 -6.52 -4.90
C ALA A 44 4.71 -6.66 -5.40
N ASP A 45 5.65 -6.10 -4.66
CA ASP A 45 7.07 -6.24 -4.99
C ASP A 45 7.65 -7.58 -4.51
N GLY A 46 8.94 -7.81 -4.79
CA GLY A 46 9.63 -9.05 -4.46
C GLY A 46 9.68 -9.39 -2.97
N ALA A 47 9.48 -8.42 -2.07
CA ALA A 47 9.43 -8.68 -0.62
C ALA A 47 8.23 -9.54 -0.20
N TYR A 48 7.17 -9.53 -1.03
CA TYR A 48 5.93 -10.28 -0.78
C TYR A 48 5.86 -11.63 -1.50
N GLN A 49 6.97 -12.12 -2.04
CA GLN A 49 7.01 -13.43 -2.68
C GLN A 49 7.25 -14.56 -1.66
N GLY A 50 6.85 -15.77 -2.02
CA GLY A 50 7.12 -16.99 -1.27
C GLY A 50 5.86 -17.76 -0.86
N PRO A 51 6.02 -19.04 -0.48
CA PRO A 51 4.89 -19.92 -0.15
C PRO A 51 4.12 -19.45 1.08
N GLN A 52 4.81 -18.93 2.10
CA GLN A 52 4.19 -18.45 3.34
C GLN A 52 3.21 -17.30 3.08
N PHE A 53 3.61 -16.32 2.26
CA PHE A 53 2.74 -15.21 1.90
C PHE A 53 1.52 -15.69 1.11
N ARG A 54 1.70 -16.59 0.14
CA ARG A 54 0.59 -17.13 -0.65
C ARG A 54 -0.40 -17.91 0.20
N GLN A 55 0.08 -18.77 1.12
CA GLN A 55 -0.78 -19.52 2.03
C GLN A 55 -1.58 -18.60 2.95
N ALA A 56 -0.93 -17.62 3.58
CA ALA A 56 -1.59 -16.66 4.44
C ALA A 56 -2.60 -15.81 3.65
N LEU A 57 -2.26 -15.39 2.43
CA LEU A 57 -3.18 -14.65 1.56
C LEU A 57 -4.42 -15.48 1.20
N THR A 58 -4.25 -16.76 0.88
CA THR A 58 -5.38 -17.67 0.58
C THR A 58 -6.33 -17.79 1.76
N GLN A 59 -5.83 -17.80 2.98
CA GLN A 59 -6.67 -17.84 4.19
C GLN A 59 -7.46 -16.54 4.39
N VAL A 60 -6.86 -15.40 4.05
CA VAL A 60 -7.47 -14.07 4.24
C VAL A 60 -8.41 -13.71 3.07
N ARG A 61 -7.97 -14.01 1.84
CA ARG A 61 -8.70 -13.67 0.59
C ARG A 61 -8.39 -14.67 -0.52
N ALA A 62 -9.10 -15.80 -0.50
CA ALA A 62 -8.87 -16.92 -1.44
C ALA A 62 -8.99 -16.53 -2.93
N HIS A 63 -9.84 -15.56 -3.27
CA HIS A 63 -10.08 -15.12 -4.65
C HIS A 63 -9.09 -14.06 -5.16
N LEU A 64 -8.23 -13.50 -4.29
CA LEU A 64 -7.31 -12.44 -4.65
C LEU A 64 -6.08 -13.00 -5.34
N LYS A 65 -5.92 -12.72 -6.64
CA LYS A 65 -4.73 -13.10 -7.41
C LYS A 65 -3.60 -12.11 -7.14
N THR A 66 -2.43 -12.63 -6.78
CA THR A 66 -1.23 -11.81 -6.57
C THR A 66 -0.28 -11.95 -7.75
N GLU A 67 0.19 -10.81 -8.25
CA GLU A 67 1.26 -10.72 -9.23
C GLU A 67 2.45 -9.99 -8.61
N ILE A 68 3.59 -10.69 -8.53
CA ILE A 68 4.82 -10.12 -8.01
C ILE A 68 5.53 -9.37 -9.13
N VAL A 69 5.74 -8.07 -8.93
CA VAL A 69 6.46 -7.22 -9.86
C VAL A 69 7.93 -7.21 -9.46
N THR A 70 8.73 -8.02 -10.16
CA THR A 70 10.19 -8.08 -9.97
C THR A 70 10.92 -7.40 -11.11
N ARG A 71 12.13 -6.91 -10.84
CA ARG A 71 13.04 -6.44 -11.88
C ARG A 71 13.57 -7.66 -12.65
N SER A 72 13.56 -7.62 -13.96
CA SER A 72 14.25 -8.62 -14.77
C SER A 72 15.76 -8.44 -14.64
N ASP A 73 16.49 -9.51 -14.29
CA ASP A 73 17.97 -9.49 -14.18
C ASP A 73 18.68 -9.15 -15.50
N GLN A 74 17.97 -9.24 -16.62
CA GLN A 74 18.50 -8.91 -17.96
C GLN A 74 18.43 -7.41 -18.28
N GLN A 75 17.74 -6.60 -17.49
CA GLN A 75 17.61 -5.16 -17.73
C GLN A 75 18.75 -4.39 -17.06
N LYS A 76 19.72 -3.93 -17.87
CA LYS A 76 20.76 -3.00 -17.46
C LYS A 76 20.19 -1.57 -17.46
N GLY A 77 20.42 -0.79 -16.38
CA GLY A 77 20.00 0.59 -16.27
C GLY A 77 18.76 0.81 -15.38
N PHE A 78 18.32 2.06 -15.27
CA PHE A 78 17.10 2.43 -14.53
C PHE A 78 15.87 2.13 -15.38
N VAL A 79 15.07 1.16 -14.95
CA VAL A 79 13.79 0.85 -15.57
C VAL A 79 12.69 1.05 -14.55
N ALA A 80 11.75 1.95 -14.84
CA ALA A 80 10.55 2.13 -14.03
C ALA A 80 9.65 0.91 -14.19
N LEU A 81 9.56 0.08 -13.16
CA LEU A 81 8.67 -1.09 -13.17
C LEU A 81 7.21 -0.61 -13.18
N PRO A 82 6.38 -1.12 -14.10
CA PRO A 82 4.97 -0.77 -14.15
C PRO A 82 4.30 -0.99 -12.79
N LYS A 83 3.50 -0.01 -12.35
CA LYS A 83 2.69 -0.06 -11.12
C LYS A 83 3.45 0.02 -9.78
N ARG A 84 4.76 -0.26 -9.72
CA ARG A 84 5.54 -0.10 -8.49
C ARG A 84 5.61 1.35 -8.02
N TRP A 85 5.87 2.27 -8.95
CA TRP A 85 5.97 3.70 -8.68
C TRP A 85 4.69 4.34 -8.12
N LEU A 86 3.53 3.65 -8.24
CA LEU A 86 2.26 4.15 -7.71
C LEU A 86 2.27 4.31 -6.19
N VAL A 87 2.78 3.32 -5.47
CA VAL A 87 2.91 3.37 -4.02
C VAL A 87 3.93 4.43 -3.61
N GLU A 88 5.08 4.48 -4.29
CA GLU A 88 6.14 5.47 -4.04
C GLU A 88 5.61 6.90 -4.25
N ARG A 89 4.85 7.13 -5.32
CA ARG A 89 4.18 8.41 -5.59
C ARG A 89 3.20 8.79 -4.50
N THR A 90 2.40 7.84 -4.04
CA THR A 90 1.41 8.08 -2.97
C THR A 90 2.11 8.42 -1.66
N LEU A 91 3.18 7.71 -1.31
CA LEU A 91 4.02 8.06 -0.17
C LEU A 91 4.62 9.46 -0.29
N ALA A 92 5.14 9.83 -1.47
CA ALA A 92 5.67 11.17 -1.71
C ALA A 92 4.60 12.26 -1.54
N TRP A 93 3.36 12.00 -1.96
CA TRP A 93 2.25 12.92 -1.73
C TRP A 93 1.86 13.04 -0.26
N LEU A 94 1.80 11.94 0.47
CA LEU A 94 1.51 11.94 1.91
C LEU A 94 2.61 12.67 2.70
N ASN A 95 3.87 12.52 2.32
CA ASN A 95 5.01 13.20 2.94
C ASN A 95 4.97 14.74 2.78
N ARG A 96 4.19 15.27 1.85
CA ARG A 96 3.92 16.73 1.80
C ARG A 96 3.08 17.23 2.97
N CYS A 97 2.43 16.34 3.69
CA CYS A 97 1.72 16.67 4.92
C CYS A 97 2.73 16.72 6.07
N ARG A 98 3.02 17.91 6.58
CA ARG A 98 4.04 18.15 7.62
C ARG A 98 3.94 17.18 8.81
N ARG A 99 2.73 16.76 9.17
CA ARG A 99 2.48 15.84 10.28
C ARG A 99 2.94 14.40 9.99
N LEU A 100 3.11 14.02 8.72
CA LEU A 100 3.55 12.69 8.28
C LEU A 100 5.03 12.63 7.87
N THR A 101 5.75 13.77 7.92
CA THR A 101 7.19 13.81 7.55
C THR A 101 8.09 13.19 8.61
N LYS A 102 7.62 13.10 9.84
CA LYS A 102 8.29 12.47 10.98
C LYS A 102 7.25 11.73 11.80
N ASP A 103 7.72 10.76 12.58
CA ASP A 103 6.89 10.05 13.54
C ASP A 103 6.68 10.92 14.81
N PHE A 104 5.62 11.71 14.78
CA PHE A 104 5.23 12.57 15.90
C PHE A 104 4.19 11.92 16.83
N GLU A 105 3.61 10.79 16.41
CA GLU A 105 2.47 10.21 17.10
C GLU A 105 2.89 9.04 17.99
N ASN A 106 2.70 9.20 19.29
CA ASN A 106 2.99 8.13 20.27
C ASN A 106 2.00 6.96 20.23
N ARG A 107 0.88 7.11 19.53
CA ARG A 107 -0.16 6.08 19.42
C ARG A 107 -0.47 5.77 17.97
N ILE A 108 -0.40 4.48 17.61
CA ILE A 108 -0.65 3.95 16.26
C ILE A 108 -1.99 4.46 15.69
N ARG A 109 -3.05 4.52 16.52
CA ARG A 109 -4.37 5.00 16.07
C ARG A 109 -4.36 6.44 15.55
N TYR A 110 -3.53 7.31 16.14
CA TYR A 110 -3.42 8.70 15.70
C TYR A 110 -2.58 8.80 14.42
N ALA A 111 -1.48 8.05 14.34
CA ALA A 111 -0.69 7.96 13.12
C ALA A 111 -1.55 7.48 11.94
N THR A 112 -2.33 6.41 12.13
CA THR A 112 -3.27 5.89 11.13
C THR A 112 -4.32 6.94 10.74
N ALA A 113 -4.91 7.64 11.70
CA ALA A 113 -5.89 8.70 11.43
C ALA A 113 -5.30 9.83 10.58
N PHE A 114 -4.06 10.27 10.85
CA PHE A 114 -3.39 11.30 10.04
C PHE A 114 -3.11 10.83 8.62
N VAL A 115 -2.76 9.54 8.41
CA VAL A 115 -2.61 8.97 7.05
C VAL A 115 -3.92 9.07 6.28
N PHE A 116 -5.05 8.69 6.89
CA PHE A 116 -6.36 8.80 6.25
C PHE A 116 -6.78 10.25 5.99
N LEU A 117 -6.59 11.17 6.94
CA LEU A 117 -6.89 12.59 6.76
C LEU A 117 -6.07 13.21 5.62
N ALA A 118 -4.78 12.89 5.53
CA ALA A 118 -3.94 13.34 4.43
C ALA A 118 -4.42 12.78 3.08
N SER A 119 -4.87 11.51 3.05
CA SER A 119 -5.41 10.87 1.85
C SER A 119 -6.73 11.50 1.42
N ILE A 120 -7.63 11.79 2.35
CA ILE A 120 -8.90 12.50 2.08
C ILE A 120 -8.59 13.87 1.45
N ARG A 121 -7.67 14.62 2.03
CA ARG A 121 -7.25 15.92 1.46
C ARG A 121 -6.76 15.77 0.01
N LEU A 122 -5.95 14.74 -0.28
CA LEU A 122 -5.46 14.48 -1.64
C LEU A 122 -6.59 14.14 -2.60
N MET A 123 -7.54 13.31 -2.17
CA MET A 123 -8.71 12.90 -2.98
C MET A 123 -9.61 14.09 -3.27
N VAL A 124 -9.94 14.90 -2.27
CA VAL A 124 -10.75 16.13 -2.43
C VAL A 124 -10.06 17.10 -3.38
N ARG A 125 -8.74 17.29 -3.23
CA ARG A 125 -8.00 18.17 -4.15
C ARG A 125 -8.04 17.67 -5.59
N LYS A 126 -7.97 16.36 -5.83
CA LYS A 126 -8.09 15.79 -7.18
C LYS A 126 -9.50 15.92 -7.75
N LEU A 127 -10.53 15.85 -6.92
CA LEU A 127 -11.91 16.08 -7.35
C LEU A 127 -12.15 17.53 -7.73
N CYS A 128 -11.60 18.48 -6.96
CA CYS A 128 -11.75 19.90 -7.23
C CYS A 128 -10.87 20.42 -8.38
N ASN A 129 -9.74 19.77 -8.63
CA ASN A 129 -8.80 20.14 -9.69
C ASN A 129 -8.42 18.86 -10.48
N PRO A 130 -9.30 18.37 -11.35
CA PRO A 130 -9.04 17.23 -12.20
C PRO A 130 -8.11 17.65 -13.34
N SER A 131 -6.82 17.63 -13.08
CA SER A 131 -5.75 17.85 -14.09
C SER A 131 -4.96 16.59 -14.30
#